data_bf3a9078c25fee6effc7b9c96e722af0
#
_entry.id   bf3a9078c25fee6effc7b9c96e722af0
#
_cell.length_a   1.000
_cell.length_b   1.000
_cell.length_c   1.000
_cell.angle_alpha   90.00
_cell.angle_beta   90.00
_cell.angle_gamma   90.00
#
_symmetry.space_group_name_H-M   'P 1'
#
loop_
_entity.id
_entity.type
_entity.pdbx_description
1 polymer ?
#
loop_
_entity_poly.entity_id
_entity_poly.type
_entity_poly.pdbx_seq_one_letter_code
_entity_poly.pdbx_strand_id
1 'polypeptide(L)'
;VIGELTRAYRQEAGLTQEELAERTGISSRTIRAIESGRSPSPRRITVGLLADVFGLSGTDRERFYASAASWRLPAPAQRTAAPPAAGRSAGAMPDLLPVVADFVGRHAELTRLNGLLDSQAGATVVVSGTAGVGKTTLAVHWGRTVAGNFPDGRLYVNLRGFDPAGSAASPAEALRNLLGALGVPTGELPPDLPGRTSLYRRLLADQRVLVVVDNAVDAAQVRPLIAGTAGCLTLVTSRRQLAGLVATDGAVPLSLDLLTVEESRQLLVRRLGSR
;
A
#
# COMPACT_ATOMS: atom_id res chain seq x y z
N VAL A 1 -12.72 -9.69 20.34
CA VAL A 1 -11.68 -8.65 20.17
C VAL A 1 -10.31 -9.31 20.11
N ILE A 2 -9.37 -8.80 19.30
CA ILE A 2 -8.03 -9.42 19.11
C ILE A 2 -7.32 -9.72 20.44
N GLY A 3 -7.43 -8.84 21.43
CA GLY A 3 -6.77 -9.02 22.72
C GLY A 3 -7.26 -10.24 23.50
N GLU A 4 -8.55 -10.50 23.49
CA GLU A 4 -9.15 -11.68 24.13
C GLU A 4 -8.72 -12.97 23.43
N LEU A 5 -8.73 -12.98 22.10
CA LEU A 5 -8.27 -14.13 21.31
C LEU A 5 -6.77 -14.39 21.52
N THR A 6 -5.95 -13.35 21.53
CA THR A 6 -4.52 -13.49 21.81
C THR A 6 -4.28 -14.10 23.18
N ARG A 7 -5.01 -13.65 24.20
CA ARG A 7 -4.94 -14.21 25.54
C ARG A 7 -5.39 -15.68 25.59
N ALA A 8 -6.52 -15.98 24.92
CA ALA A 8 -7.08 -17.34 24.89
C ALA A 8 -6.11 -18.32 24.23
N TYR A 9 -5.61 -18.03 23.02
CA TYR A 9 -4.65 -18.89 22.33
C TYR A 9 -3.31 -19.02 23.07
N ARG A 10 -2.84 -17.93 23.71
CA ARG A 10 -1.63 -18.01 24.52
C ARG A 10 -1.81 -18.97 25.71
N GLN A 11 -2.95 -18.88 26.40
CA GLN A 11 -3.27 -19.76 27.54
C GLN A 11 -3.44 -21.21 27.11
N GLU A 12 -4.09 -21.45 25.97
CA GLU A 12 -4.25 -22.77 25.36
C GLU A 12 -2.91 -23.39 24.98
N ALA A 13 -1.98 -22.55 24.48
CA ALA A 13 -0.59 -22.96 24.19
C ALA A 13 0.30 -23.11 25.45
N GLY A 14 -0.23 -22.84 26.64
CA GLY A 14 0.49 -22.92 27.91
C GLY A 14 1.63 -21.90 28.07
N LEU A 15 1.59 -20.78 27.34
CA LEU A 15 2.67 -19.78 27.30
C LEU A 15 2.44 -18.62 28.27
N THR A 16 3.51 -18.14 28.89
CA THR A 16 3.54 -16.84 29.56
C THR A 16 3.62 -15.71 28.52
N GLN A 17 3.39 -14.46 28.92
CA GLN A 17 3.55 -13.30 28.02
C GLN A 17 5.02 -13.11 27.59
N GLU A 18 5.96 -13.46 28.46
CA GLU A 18 7.39 -13.42 28.24
C GLU A 18 7.83 -14.47 27.21
N GLU A 19 7.37 -15.71 27.35
CA GLU A 19 7.65 -16.80 26.41
C GLU A 19 7.02 -16.53 25.02
N LEU A 20 5.81 -15.97 24.98
CA LEU A 20 5.21 -15.53 23.73
C LEU A 20 6.02 -14.40 23.08
N ALA A 21 6.56 -13.48 23.88
CA ALA A 21 7.42 -12.40 23.39
C ALA A 21 8.70 -12.95 22.76
N GLU A 22 9.34 -13.92 23.42
CA GLU A 22 10.56 -14.57 22.93
C GLU A 22 10.31 -15.33 21.62
N ARG A 23 9.23 -16.11 21.54
CA ARG A 23 8.89 -16.91 20.34
C ARG A 23 8.46 -16.06 19.14
N THR A 24 7.80 -14.93 19.39
CA THR A 24 7.30 -14.04 18.33
C THR A 24 8.30 -12.95 17.94
N GLY A 25 9.31 -12.68 18.76
CA GLY A 25 10.18 -11.50 18.62
C GLY A 25 9.46 -10.17 18.88
N ILE A 26 8.26 -10.20 19.48
CA ILE A 26 7.48 -9.02 19.85
C ILE A 26 7.75 -8.71 21.32
N SER A 27 7.92 -7.43 21.70
CA SER A 27 8.15 -7.10 23.10
C SER A 27 6.98 -7.49 24.00
N SER A 28 7.25 -7.96 25.22
CA SER A 28 6.24 -8.30 26.22
C SER A 28 5.30 -7.13 26.54
N ARG A 29 5.81 -5.89 26.44
CA ARG A 29 5.01 -4.67 26.55
C ARG A 29 3.94 -4.57 25.43
N THR A 30 4.30 -4.92 24.20
CA THR A 30 3.37 -4.92 23.07
C THR A 30 2.30 -6.01 23.22
N ILE A 31 2.70 -7.21 23.65
CA ILE A 31 1.76 -8.31 23.94
C ILE A 31 0.76 -7.90 25.03
N ARG A 32 1.25 -7.32 26.13
CA ARG A 32 0.41 -6.78 27.20
C ARG A 32 -0.57 -5.71 26.70
N ALA A 33 -0.12 -4.81 25.83
CA ALA A 33 -0.95 -3.77 25.25
C ALA A 33 -2.06 -4.34 24.37
N ILE A 34 -1.77 -5.41 23.59
CA ILE A 34 -2.76 -6.12 22.76
C ILE A 34 -3.78 -6.81 23.67
N GLU A 35 -3.33 -7.63 24.63
CA GLU A 35 -4.21 -8.39 25.51
C GLU A 35 -5.10 -7.52 26.43
N SER A 36 -4.62 -6.33 26.79
CA SER A 36 -5.38 -5.37 27.61
C SER A 36 -6.30 -4.45 26.77
N GLY A 37 -6.33 -4.61 25.45
CA GLY A 37 -7.11 -3.76 24.56
C GLY A 37 -6.58 -2.33 24.38
N ARG A 38 -5.41 -1.97 24.98
CA ARG A 38 -4.75 -0.68 24.78
C ARG A 38 -4.19 -0.51 23.37
N SER A 39 -3.97 -1.61 22.66
CA SER A 39 -3.63 -1.65 21.24
C SER A 39 -4.72 -2.44 20.49
N PRO A 40 -5.86 -1.83 20.18
CA PRO A 40 -7.02 -2.53 19.60
C PRO A 40 -6.81 -2.93 18.14
N SER A 41 -5.79 -2.36 17.47
CA SER A 41 -5.48 -2.63 16.07
C SER A 41 -3.97 -2.84 15.89
N PRO A 42 -3.43 -4.00 16.28
CA PRO A 42 -2.02 -4.32 16.08
C PRO A 42 -1.70 -4.41 14.59
N ARG A 43 -0.45 -4.13 14.21
CA ARG A 43 0.00 -4.22 12.82
C ARG A 43 -0.19 -5.65 12.29
N ARG A 44 -0.54 -5.77 11.01
CA ARG A 44 -0.79 -7.07 10.36
C ARG A 44 0.38 -8.06 10.53
N ILE A 45 1.62 -7.57 10.51
CA ILE A 45 2.82 -8.38 10.75
C ILE A 45 2.83 -8.96 12.18
N THR A 46 2.44 -8.16 13.17
CA THR A 46 2.31 -8.58 14.58
C THR A 46 1.25 -9.67 14.73
N VAL A 47 0.12 -9.52 14.04
CA VAL A 47 -0.96 -10.52 14.02
C VAL A 47 -0.48 -11.80 13.36
N GLY A 48 0.33 -11.70 12.29
CA GLY A 48 0.93 -12.85 11.61
C GLY A 48 1.84 -13.65 12.52
N LEU A 49 2.79 -12.99 13.18
CA LEU A 49 3.73 -13.63 14.11
C LEU A 49 3.01 -14.33 15.26
N LEU A 50 1.95 -13.73 15.79
CA LEU A 50 1.12 -14.35 16.82
C LEU A 50 0.39 -15.61 16.27
N ALA A 51 -0.22 -15.49 15.08
CA ALA A 51 -0.93 -16.61 14.45
C ALA A 51 0.01 -17.78 14.13
N ASP A 52 1.26 -17.51 13.75
CA ASP A 52 2.27 -18.52 13.46
C ASP A 52 2.69 -19.27 14.72
N VAL A 53 2.95 -18.57 15.82
CA VAL A 53 3.31 -19.19 17.11
C VAL A 53 2.14 -20.00 17.70
N PHE A 54 0.90 -19.57 17.49
CA PHE A 54 -0.30 -20.31 17.90
C PHE A 54 -0.66 -21.46 16.95
N GLY A 55 0.08 -21.66 15.85
CA GLY A 55 -0.17 -22.72 14.88
C GLY A 55 -1.51 -22.58 14.14
N LEU A 56 -2.06 -21.37 14.05
CA LEU A 56 -3.38 -21.17 13.45
C LEU A 56 -3.33 -21.36 11.93
N SER A 57 -4.28 -22.15 11.41
CA SER A 57 -4.43 -22.41 9.97
C SER A 57 -5.90 -22.29 9.55
N GLY A 58 -6.15 -22.19 8.25
CA GLY A 58 -7.49 -22.16 7.67
C GLY A 58 -8.40 -21.11 8.32
N THR A 59 -9.59 -21.51 8.71
CA THR A 59 -10.67 -20.65 9.24
C THR A 59 -10.29 -19.93 10.54
N ASP A 60 -9.50 -20.57 11.42
CA ASP A 60 -9.09 -19.98 12.69
C ASP A 60 -8.09 -18.85 12.48
N ARG A 61 -7.18 -19.02 11.52
CA ARG A 61 -6.26 -17.96 11.10
C ARG A 61 -7.02 -16.78 10.51
N GLU A 62 -8.01 -17.02 9.67
CA GLU A 62 -8.86 -15.96 9.10
C GLU A 62 -9.64 -15.21 10.18
N ARG A 63 -10.24 -15.93 11.14
CA ARG A 63 -10.93 -15.33 12.29
C ARG A 63 -10.01 -14.48 13.14
N PHE A 64 -8.79 -14.94 13.39
CA PHE A 64 -7.81 -14.20 14.17
C PHE A 64 -7.41 -12.90 13.48
N TYR A 65 -7.16 -12.93 12.17
CA TYR A 65 -6.92 -11.72 11.37
C TYR A 65 -8.14 -10.78 11.32
N ALA A 66 -9.32 -11.32 11.16
CA ALA A 66 -10.56 -10.53 11.15
C ALA A 66 -10.80 -9.82 12.49
N SER A 67 -10.44 -10.45 13.61
CA SER A 67 -10.57 -9.87 14.95
C SER A 67 -9.60 -8.72 15.22
N ALA A 68 -8.45 -8.69 14.50
CA ALA A 68 -7.47 -7.60 14.54
C ALA A 68 -7.89 -6.43 13.64
N ALA A 69 -8.71 -6.68 12.65
CA ALA A 69 -9.25 -5.70 11.72
C ALA A 69 -10.47 -5.00 12.35
N SER A 70 -10.24 -4.22 13.39
CA SER A 70 -11.29 -3.31 13.92
C SER A 70 -11.29 -1.98 13.15
N TRP A 71 -11.32 -2.06 11.81
CA TRP A 71 -11.87 -0.97 11.06
C TRP A 71 -13.33 -1.33 10.75
N ARG A 72 -14.16 -0.53 11.37
CA ARG A 72 -15.61 -0.57 11.19
C ARG A 72 -15.92 -0.47 9.70
N LEU A 73 -16.31 -1.60 9.11
CA LEU A 73 -17.31 -1.53 8.07
C LEU A 73 -18.55 -0.89 8.72
N PRO A 74 -19.15 0.15 8.13
CA PRO A 74 -20.47 0.60 8.59
C PRO A 74 -21.39 -0.60 8.55
N ALA A 75 -22.20 -0.75 9.60
CA ALA A 75 -23.20 -1.82 9.73
C ALA A 75 -24.05 -1.87 8.44
N PRO A 76 -24.44 -3.09 7.97
CA PRO A 76 -25.28 -3.20 6.80
C PRO A 76 -26.62 -2.52 7.11
N ALA A 77 -26.86 -1.38 6.49
CA ALA A 77 -28.17 -0.76 6.48
C ALA A 77 -29.16 -1.74 5.84
N GLN A 78 -30.25 -1.98 6.54
CA GLN A 78 -31.35 -2.83 6.09
C GLN A 78 -31.77 -2.46 4.66
N ARG A 79 -31.77 -3.47 3.79
CA ARG A 79 -32.23 -3.32 2.41
C ARG A 79 -33.71 -2.97 2.40
N THR A 80 -34.02 -1.72 2.17
CA THR A 80 -35.28 -1.34 1.56
C THR A 80 -35.06 -1.24 0.05
N ALA A 81 -36.04 -1.75 -0.69
CA ALA A 81 -36.02 -1.97 -2.11
C ALA A 81 -35.55 -0.76 -2.93
N ALA A 82 -34.77 -1.03 -3.97
CA ALA A 82 -34.25 -0.07 -4.93
C ALA A 82 -35.37 0.54 -5.79
N PRO A 83 -35.34 1.86 -6.02
CA PRO A 83 -35.94 2.45 -7.21
C PRO A 83 -34.91 2.49 -8.36
N PRO A 84 -35.39 2.61 -9.63
CA PRO A 84 -34.61 2.34 -10.82
C PRO A 84 -33.55 3.42 -11.10
N ALA A 85 -32.58 3.01 -11.87
CA ALA A 85 -31.40 3.76 -12.30
C ALA A 85 -31.70 5.18 -12.80
N ALA A 86 -31.13 6.17 -12.13
CA ALA A 86 -30.97 7.51 -12.65
C ALA A 86 -29.60 8.07 -12.21
N GLY A 87 -28.80 8.44 -13.18
CA GLY A 87 -27.68 9.37 -13.03
C GLY A 87 -26.51 8.87 -12.20
N ARG A 88 -25.42 8.44 -12.85
CA ARG A 88 -24.10 8.34 -12.23
C ARG A 88 -23.73 9.70 -11.63
N SER A 89 -23.97 9.92 -10.35
CA SER A 89 -23.22 10.92 -9.62
C SER A 89 -21.75 10.49 -9.68
N ALA A 90 -20.89 11.38 -10.15
CA ALA A 90 -19.46 11.18 -10.13
C ALA A 90 -19.04 10.91 -8.67
N GLY A 91 -18.97 9.64 -8.30
CA GLY A 91 -18.46 9.20 -7.00
C GLY A 91 -17.00 9.64 -6.90
N ALA A 92 -16.64 10.27 -5.81
CA ALA A 92 -15.27 10.65 -5.56
C ALA A 92 -14.37 9.42 -5.74
N MET A 93 -13.37 9.52 -6.63
CA MET A 93 -12.40 8.47 -6.88
C MET A 93 -11.59 8.18 -5.60
N PRO A 94 -11.21 6.92 -5.37
CA PRO A 94 -10.62 6.53 -4.11
C PRO A 94 -9.24 7.17 -3.88
N ASP A 95 -9.03 7.72 -2.69
CA ASP A 95 -7.70 8.05 -2.18
C ASP A 95 -7.16 6.85 -1.40
N LEU A 96 -6.38 6.01 -2.06
CA LEU A 96 -5.83 4.78 -1.49
C LEU A 96 -4.42 4.96 -0.91
N LEU A 97 -3.86 6.17 -0.93
CA LEU A 97 -2.51 6.40 -0.41
C LEU A 97 -2.45 6.20 1.10
N PRO A 98 -1.51 5.37 1.61
CA PRO A 98 -1.33 5.20 3.03
C PRO A 98 -0.92 6.51 3.72
N VAL A 99 -1.10 6.60 5.03
CA VAL A 99 -0.64 7.73 5.82
C VAL A 99 0.84 7.55 6.13
N VAL A 100 1.64 8.58 5.85
CA VAL A 100 3.05 8.66 6.24
C VAL A 100 3.19 9.76 7.28
N ALA A 101 3.71 9.38 8.45
CA ALA A 101 4.13 10.32 9.48
C ALA A 101 5.62 10.68 9.28
N ASP A 102 6.01 11.89 9.71
CA ASP A 102 7.41 12.32 9.86
C ASP A 102 8.26 12.24 8.57
N PHE A 103 7.84 12.94 7.52
CA PHE A 103 8.68 13.12 6.33
C PHE A 103 9.69 14.25 6.55
N VAL A 104 10.96 14.00 6.18
CA VAL A 104 12.08 14.98 6.32
C VAL A 104 12.97 14.92 5.08
N GLY A 105 13.49 16.07 4.67
CA GLY A 105 14.49 16.20 3.59
C GLY A 105 13.92 15.89 2.21
N ARG A 106 14.77 15.36 1.35
CA ARG A 106 14.44 14.95 -0.03
C ARG A 106 13.96 16.09 -0.94
N HIS A 107 14.42 17.32 -0.68
CA HIS A 107 13.98 18.50 -1.44
C HIS A 107 14.34 18.40 -2.93
N ALA A 108 15.53 17.86 -3.25
CA ALA A 108 15.97 17.68 -4.64
C ALA A 108 15.08 16.69 -5.40
N GLU A 109 14.76 15.57 -4.76
CA GLU A 109 13.90 14.53 -5.34
C GLU A 109 12.45 15.03 -5.50
N LEU A 110 11.92 15.76 -4.51
CA LEU A 110 10.61 16.38 -4.60
C LEU A 110 10.55 17.42 -5.71
N THR A 111 11.59 18.27 -5.87
CA THR A 111 11.68 19.24 -6.96
C THR A 111 11.69 18.56 -8.31
N ARG A 112 12.45 17.45 -8.47
CA ARG A 112 12.45 16.67 -9.71
C ARG A 112 11.09 16.05 -10.01
N LEU A 113 10.41 15.51 -9.01
CA LEU A 113 9.06 14.96 -9.17
C LEU A 113 8.05 16.04 -9.55
N ASN A 114 8.13 17.22 -8.93
CA ASN A 114 7.26 18.36 -9.27
C ASN A 114 7.46 18.82 -10.72
N GLY A 115 8.69 18.85 -11.21
CA GLY A 115 8.99 19.19 -12.61
C GLY A 115 8.38 18.23 -13.64
N LEU A 116 7.94 17.04 -13.22
CA LEU A 116 7.27 16.07 -14.11
C LEU A 116 5.76 16.29 -14.19
N LEU A 117 5.17 17.09 -13.31
CA LEU A 117 3.72 17.36 -13.32
C LEU A 117 3.28 18.12 -14.58
N ASP A 118 4.18 18.92 -15.15
CA ASP A 118 3.90 19.72 -16.34
C ASP A 118 4.01 18.91 -17.64
N SER A 119 4.57 17.70 -17.57
CA SER A 119 4.64 16.81 -18.73
C SER A 119 3.25 16.19 -18.99
N GLN A 120 2.61 16.64 -20.07
CA GLN A 120 1.24 16.24 -20.44
C GLN A 120 1.10 14.79 -20.95
N ALA A 121 2.18 14.04 -21.06
CA ALA A 121 2.17 12.67 -21.58
C ALA A 121 2.32 11.68 -20.45
N GLY A 122 1.27 11.00 -20.08
CA GLY A 122 1.18 9.86 -19.14
C GLY A 122 2.50 9.33 -18.57
N ALA A 123 3.18 10.14 -17.76
CA ALA A 123 4.55 9.87 -17.33
C ALA A 123 4.63 8.68 -16.37
N THR A 124 5.67 7.86 -16.56
CA THR A 124 6.04 6.82 -15.60
C THR A 124 7.36 7.21 -14.94
N VAL A 125 7.42 7.16 -13.62
CA VAL A 125 8.62 7.46 -12.83
C VAL A 125 9.02 6.23 -12.03
N VAL A 126 10.31 5.88 -12.06
CA VAL A 126 10.86 4.76 -11.29
C VAL A 126 11.75 5.31 -10.17
N VAL A 127 11.25 5.24 -8.94
CA VAL A 127 12.00 5.56 -7.73
C VAL A 127 12.76 4.32 -7.28
N SER A 128 14.06 4.32 -7.43
CA SER A 128 14.95 3.20 -7.09
C SER A 128 15.86 3.54 -5.90
N GLY A 129 16.42 2.52 -5.24
CA GLY A 129 17.37 2.68 -4.14
C GLY A 129 17.34 1.51 -3.16
N THR A 130 18.25 1.50 -2.19
CA THR A 130 18.43 0.41 -1.22
C THR A 130 17.19 0.19 -0.34
N ALA A 131 17.11 -0.95 0.33
CA ALA A 131 16.05 -1.23 1.31
C ALA A 131 16.09 -0.18 2.45
N GLY A 132 14.91 0.27 2.90
CA GLY A 132 14.83 1.24 4.01
C GLY A 132 15.15 2.69 3.68
N VAL A 133 15.61 3.04 2.45
CA VAL A 133 16.02 4.40 2.07
C VAL A 133 14.87 5.43 2.00
N GLY A 134 13.62 4.99 2.13
CA GLY A 134 12.46 5.89 2.16
C GLY A 134 11.70 6.03 0.84
N LYS A 135 11.84 5.10 -0.13
CA LYS A 135 11.15 5.15 -1.43
C LYS A 135 9.64 5.25 -1.32
N THR A 136 9.03 4.32 -0.59
CA THR A 136 7.58 4.31 -0.34
C THR A 136 7.13 5.58 0.39
N THR A 137 7.92 6.01 1.38
CA THR A 137 7.67 7.23 2.15
C THR A 137 7.66 8.46 1.25
N LEU A 138 8.65 8.60 0.35
CA LEU A 138 8.72 9.68 -0.63
C LEU A 138 7.52 9.65 -1.58
N ALA A 139 7.23 8.47 -2.17
CA ALA A 139 6.14 8.31 -3.13
C ALA A 139 4.77 8.70 -2.54
N VAL A 140 4.49 8.23 -1.34
CA VAL A 140 3.23 8.51 -0.63
C VAL A 140 3.16 9.96 -0.18
N HIS A 141 4.24 10.50 0.39
CA HIS A 141 4.30 11.90 0.81
C HIS A 141 4.07 12.84 -0.38
N TRP A 142 4.82 12.65 -1.46
CA TRP A 142 4.66 13.46 -2.66
C TRP A 142 3.26 13.32 -3.26
N GLY A 143 2.73 12.11 -3.40
CA GLY A 143 1.38 11.88 -3.93
C GLY A 143 0.29 12.56 -3.12
N ARG A 144 0.50 12.78 -1.81
CA ARG A 144 -0.42 13.56 -0.98
C ARG A 144 -0.27 15.07 -1.18
N THR A 145 0.96 15.55 -1.34
CA THR A 145 1.20 17.00 -1.55
C THR A 145 0.67 17.49 -2.89
N VAL A 146 0.67 16.63 -3.92
CA VAL A 146 0.19 16.98 -5.27
C VAL A 146 -1.27 16.55 -5.54
N ALA A 147 -2.06 16.35 -4.50
CA ALA A 147 -3.45 15.90 -4.61
C ALA A 147 -4.29 16.76 -5.57
N GLY A 148 -4.07 18.07 -5.60
CA GLY A 148 -4.76 18.99 -6.50
C GLY A 148 -4.45 18.79 -7.99
N ASN A 149 -3.33 18.15 -8.33
CA ASN A 149 -2.98 17.81 -9.71
C ASN A 149 -3.71 16.54 -10.21
N PHE A 150 -4.22 15.71 -9.30
CA PHE A 150 -4.91 14.46 -9.59
C PHE A 150 -6.31 14.42 -8.94
N PRO A 151 -7.22 15.28 -9.42
CA PRO A 151 -8.55 15.44 -8.81
C PRO A 151 -9.41 14.18 -8.94
N ASP A 152 -9.13 13.35 -9.96
CA ASP A 152 -9.91 12.14 -10.24
C ASP A 152 -9.44 10.92 -9.44
N GLY A 153 -8.41 11.07 -8.61
CA GLY A 153 -8.05 10.06 -7.62
C GLY A 153 -6.57 9.72 -7.52
N ARG A 154 -6.27 8.95 -6.48
CA ARG A 154 -4.93 8.43 -6.19
C ARG A 154 -5.04 6.96 -5.84
N LEU A 155 -4.52 6.13 -6.72
CA LEU A 155 -4.52 4.68 -6.57
C LEU A 155 -3.19 4.21 -5.97
N TYR A 156 -3.25 3.19 -5.13
CA TYR A 156 -2.07 2.57 -4.55
C TYR A 156 -2.16 1.06 -4.61
N VAL A 157 -1.08 0.42 -5.04
CA VAL A 157 -0.95 -1.03 -4.99
C VAL A 157 0.46 -1.42 -4.54
N ASN A 158 0.57 -2.31 -3.57
CA ASN A 158 1.84 -2.89 -3.14
C ASN A 158 2.04 -4.25 -3.80
N LEU A 159 3.07 -4.38 -4.60
CA LEU A 159 3.40 -5.60 -5.34
C LEU A 159 4.15 -6.63 -4.51
N ARG A 160 4.51 -6.32 -3.27
CA ARG A 160 5.20 -7.24 -2.33
C ARG A 160 6.45 -7.90 -2.90
N GLY A 161 7.13 -7.22 -3.83
CA GLY A 161 8.20 -7.82 -4.63
C GLY A 161 9.42 -8.29 -3.84
N PHE A 162 9.59 -7.82 -2.61
CA PHE A 162 10.72 -8.17 -1.73
C PHE A 162 10.24 -8.57 -0.34
N ASP A 163 9.05 -9.13 -0.24
CA ASP A 163 8.52 -9.66 1.02
C ASP A 163 9.18 -11.01 1.31
N PRO A 164 9.87 -11.18 2.46
CA PRO A 164 10.51 -12.44 2.81
C PRO A 164 9.53 -13.61 3.01
N ALA A 165 8.30 -13.32 3.36
CA ALA A 165 7.28 -14.31 3.74
C ALA A 165 6.29 -14.64 2.63
N GLY A 166 6.36 -13.98 1.47
CA GLY A 166 5.32 -14.11 0.46
C GLY A 166 5.81 -14.08 -0.98
N SER A 167 5.04 -14.67 -1.86
CA SER A 167 5.19 -14.48 -3.29
C SER A 167 4.83 -13.04 -3.67
N ALA A 168 5.61 -12.43 -4.56
CA ALA A 168 5.27 -11.16 -5.17
C ALA A 168 3.86 -11.21 -5.78
N ALA A 169 3.10 -10.14 -5.65
CA ALA A 169 1.78 -10.06 -6.26
C ALA A 169 1.89 -10.15 -7.79
N SER A 170 1.07 -11.00 -8.38
CA SER A 170 1.00 -11.07 -9.84
C SER A 170 0.40 -9.79 -10.42
N PRO A 171 0.74 -9.42 -11.68
CA PRO A 171 0.09 -8.30 -12.37
C PRO A 171 -1.44 -8.43 -12.42
N ALA A 172 -1.94 -9.65 -12.55
CA ALA A 172 -3.37 -9.94 -12.60
C ALA A 172 -4.06 -9.68 -11.26
N GLU A 173 -3.40 -9.99 -10.13
CA GLU A 173 -3.87 -9.67 -8.78
C GLU A 173 -3.85 -8.16 -8.53
N ALA A 174 -2.77 -7.49 -8.91
CA ALA A 174 -2.63 -6.05 -8.78
C ALA A 174 -3.72 -5.30 -9.58
N LEU A 175 -3.96 -5.68 -10.83
CA LEU A 175 -5.04 -5.11 -11.65
C LEU A 175 -6.42 -5.39 -11.08
N ARG A 176 -6.67 -6.58 -10.52
CA ARG A 176 -7.95 -6.86 -9.85
C ARG A 176 -8.20 -5.88 -8.72
N ASN A 177 -7.18 -5.59 -7.91
CA ASN A 177 -7.30 -4.66 -6.80
C ASN A 177 -7.54 -3.22 -7.30
N LEU A 178 -6.79 -2.77 -8.33
CA LEU A 178 -6.96 -1.44 -8.93
C LEU A 178 -8.34 -1.29 -9.60
N LEU A 179 -8.79 -2.28 -10.37
CA LEU A 179 -10.10 -2.28 -11.03
C LEU A 179 -11.24 -2.30 -10.00
N GLY A 180 -11.10 -3.08 -8.92
CA GLY A 180 -12.04 -3.07 -7.80
C GLY A 180 -12.13 -1.70 -7.13
N ALA A 181 -10.99 -1.02 -6.94
CA ALA A 181 -10.95 0.35 -6.42
C ALA A 181 -11.60 1.37 -7.38
N LEU A 182 -11.52 1.13 -8.69
CA LEU A 182 -12.22 1.91 -9.72
C LEU A 182 -13.72 1.56 -9.84
N GLY A 183 -14.24 0.72 -8.94
CA GLY A 183 -15.65 0.38 -8.89
C GLY A 183 -16.10 -0.74 -9.82
N VAL A 184 -15.15 -1.49 -10.40
CA VAL A 184 -15.50 -2.65 -11.26
C VAL A 184 -15.85 -3.85 -10.38
N PRO A 185 -17.08 -4.39 -10.48
CA PRO A 185 -17.47 -5.60 -9.75
C PRO A 185 -16.63 -6.81 -10.15
N THR A 186 -16.34 -7.69 -9.19
CA THR A 186 -15.50 -8.88 -9.45
C THR A 186 -16.04 -9.77 -10.59
N GLY A 187 -17.37 -9.85 -10.73
CA GLY A 187 -18.02 -10.63 -11.78
C GLY A 187 -17.91 -10.03 -13.20
N GLU A 188 -17.53 -8.76 -13.31
CA GLU A 188 -17.35 -8.05 -14.58
C GLU A 188 -15.88 -7.96 -15.03
N LEU A 189 -14.97 -8.54 -14.22
CA LEU A 189 -13.54 -8.51 -14.53
C LEU A 189 -13.23 -9.47 -15.69
N PRO A 190 -12.50 -9.02 -16.72
CA PRO A 190 -11.99 -9.90 -17.75
C PRO A 190 -11.17 -11.05 -17.14
N PRO A 191 -11.28 -12.28 -17.67
CA PRO A 191 -10.57 -13.43 -17.10
C PRO A 191 -9.06 -13.35 -17.29
N ASP A 192 -8.61 -12.76 -18.38
CA ASP A 192 -7.22 -12.66 -18.80
C ASP A 192 -6.55 -11.32 -18.47
N LEU A 193 -5.22 -11.34 -18.39
CA LEU A 193 -4.42 -10.15 -18.08
C LEU A 193 -4.54 -9.04 -19.13
N PRO A 194 -4.47 -9.33 -20.44
CA PRO A 194 -4.67 -8.30 -21.47
C PRO A 194 -6.02 -7.59 -21.39
N GLY A 195 -7.10 -8.32 -21.18
CA GLY A 195 -8.44 -7.75 -21.01
C GLY A 195 -8.54 -6.83 -19.81
N ARG A 196 -7.96 -7.24 -18.65
CA ARG A 196 -7.88 -6.38 -17.44
C ARG A 196 -7.07 -5.13 -17.70
N THR A 197 -5.93 -5.25 -18.38
CA THR A 197 -5.08 -4.10 -18.74
C THR A 197 -5.82 -3.12 -19.65
N SER A 198 -6.54 -3.62 -20.65
CA SER A 198 -7.32 -2.80 -21.56
C SER A 198 -8.49 -2.09 -20.86
N LEU A 199 -9.19 -2.79 -19.97
CA LEU A 199 -10.25 -2.21 -19.15
C LEU A 199 -9.72 -1.11 -18.23
N TYR A 200 -8.60 -1.38 -17.55
CA TYR A 200 -7.93 -0.43 -16.67
C TYR A 200 -7.54 0.85 -17.40
N ARG A 201 -6.85 0.74 -18.54
CA ARG A 201 -6.44 1.90 -19.34
C ARG A 201 -7.64 2.68 -19.88
N ARG A 202 -8.71 2.00 -20.28
CA ARG A 202 -9.94 2.65 -20.72
C ARG A 202 -10.61 3.46 -19.61
N LEU A 203 -10.63 2.95 -18.39
CA LEU A 203 -11.20 3.66 -17.25
C LEU A 203 -10.39 4.90 -16.85
N LEU A 204 -9.10 4.91 -17.15
CA LEU A 204 -8.20 6.03 -16.86
C LEU A 204 -8.00 7.00 -18.04
N ALA A 205 -8.56 6.71 -19.23
CA ALA A 205 -8.23 7.43 -20.47
C ALA A 205 -8.41 8.96 -20.37
N ASP A 206 -9.49 9.41 -19.75
CA ASP A 206 -9.85 10.82 -19.62
C ASP A 206 -9.75 11.32 -18.18
N GLN A 207 -8.99 10.62 -17.33
CA GLN A 207 -8.86 10.91 -15.92
C GLN A 207 -7.49 11.50 -15.59
N ARG A 208 -7.45 12.29 -14.54
CA ARG A 208 -6.22 12.81 -13.92
C ARG A 208 -5.95 12.06 -12.63
N VAL A 209 -5.27 10.93 -12.75
CA VAL A 209 -5.05 9.96 -11.65
C VAL A 209 -3.57 9.74 -11.41
N LEU A 210 -3.17 9.77 -10.14
CA LEU A 210 -1.86 9.28 -9.70
C LEU A 210 -1.97 7.79 -9.36
N VAL A 211 -1.13 6.97 -9.96
CA VAL A 211 -1.01 5.54 -9.64
C VAL A 211 0.32 5.27 -8.97
N VAL A 212 0.32 4.87 -7.71
CA VAL A 212 1.52 4.47 -6.98
C VAL A 212 1.62 2.95 -6.95
N VAL A 213 2.65 2.43 -7.62
CA VAL A 213 2.99 1.00 -7.69
C VAL A 213 4.20 0.76 -6.81
N ASP A 214 3.96 0.25 -5.61
CA ASP A 214 5.00 0.12 -4.59
C ASP A 214 5.65 -1.27 -4.60
N ASN A 215 6.96 -1.30 -4.33
CA ASN A 215 7.72 -2.52 -4.07
C ASN A 215 7.77 -3.50 -5.27
N ALA A 216 7.98 -2.98 -6.49
CA ALA A 216 8.08 -3.77 -7.72
C ALA A 216 9.40 -4.54 -7.83
N VAL A 217 9.36 -5.77 -8.35
CA VAL A 217 10.56 -6.61 -8.59
C VAL A 217 11.17 -6.37 -9.95
N ASP A 218 10.34 -6.29 -10.99
CA ASP A 218 10.80 -6.18 -12.38
C ASP A 218 9.83 -5.39 -13.27
N ALA A 219 10.25 -5.13 -14.50
CA ALA A 219 9.49 -4.38 -15.49
C ALA A 219 8.23 -5.13 -15.96
N ALA A 220 8.28 -6.46 -16.04
CA ALA A 220 7.15 -7.26 -16.52
C ALA A 220 5.96 -7.18 -15.55
N GLN A 221 6.26 -7.12 -14.24
CA GLN A 221 5.25 -6.93 -13.20
C GLN A 221 4.55 -5.55 -13.31
N VAL A 222 5.28 -4.50 -13.71
CA VAL A 222 4.79 -3.12 -13.72
C VAL A 222 4.06 -2.76 -15.02
N ARG A 223 4.53 -3.22 -16.20
CA ARG A 223 4.00 -2.82 -17.51
C ARG A 223 2.47 -2.86 -17.64
N PRO A 224 1.76 -3.91 -17.16
CA PRO A 224 0.30 -3.94 -17.23
C PRO A 224 -0.39 -2.86 -16.38
N LEU A 225 0.32 -2.30 -15.38
CA LEU A 225 -0.20 -1.32 -14.42
C LEU A 225 0.08 0.13 -14.84
N ILE A 226 0.87 0.33 -15.89
CA ILE A 226 1.14 1.67 -16.43
C ILE A 226 -0.14 2.19 -17.09
N ALA A 227 -0.63 3.32 -16.59
CA ALA A 227 -1.82 3.97 -17.14
C ALA A 227 -1.61 4.36 -18.61
N GLY A 228 -0.47 4.99 -18.92
CA GLY A 228 -0.07 5.34 -20.28
C GLY A 228 -0.97 6.37 -20.97
N THR A 229 -1.81 7.10 -20.21
CA THR A 229 -2.75 8.09 -20.70
C THR A 229 -2.37 9.48 -20.25
N ALA A 230 -2.62 10.48 -21.09
CA ALA A 230 -2.43 11.89 -20.72
C ALA A 230 -3.23 12.22 -19.46
N GLY A 231 -2.65 13.02 -18.57
CA GLY A 231 -3.27 13.34 -17.27
C GLY A 231 -2.97 12.35 -16.13
N CYS A 232 -2.59 11.11 -16.44
CA CYS A 232 -2.18 10.14 -15.43
C CYS A 232 -0.66 10.14 -15.24
N LEU A 233 -0.23 9.86 -13.99
CA LEU A 233 1.17 9.61 -13.67
C LEU A 233 1.28 8.29 -12.91
N THR A 234 2.22 7.42 -13.35
CA THR A 234 2.53 6.18 -12.66
C THR A 234 3.86 6.33 -11.92
N LEU A 235 3.83 6.27 -10.59
CA LEU A 235 5.00 6.34 -9.72
C LEU A 235 5.32 4.94 -9.17
N VAL A 236 6.45 4.40 -9.60
CA VAL A 236 6.88 3.03 -9.25
C VAL A 236 7.99 3.10 -8.23
N THR A 237 7.93 2.32 -7.16
CA THR A 237 9.07 2.15 -6.26
C THR A 237 9.67 0.76 -6.40
N SER A 238 10.99 0.65 -6.37
CA SER A 238 11.70 -0.62 -6.47
C SER A 238 13.06 -0.58 -5.75
N ARG A 239 13.57 -1.73 -5.35
CA ARG A 239 14.98 -1.89 -4.96
C ARG A 239 15.91 -2.01 -6.17
N ARG A 240 15.36 -2.23 -7.35
CA ARG A 240 16.06 -2.35 -8.63
C ARG A 240 15.80 -1.11 -9.49
N GLN A 241 16.72 -0.79 -10.40
CA GLN A 241 16.60 0.36 -11.30
C GLN A 241 15.54 0.17 -12.39
N LEU A 242 15.02 -1.04 -12.57
CA LEU A 242 14.02 -1.40 -13.58
C LEU A 242 14.39 -0.85 -14.98
N ALA A 243 15.64 -1.06 -15.39
CA ALA A 243 16.19 -0.53 -16.63
C ALA A 243 15.33 -0.83 -17.88
N GLY A 244 14.59 -1.95 -17.88
CA GLY A 244 13.65 -2.26 -18.94
C GLY A 244 12.51 -1.25 -19.09
N LEU A 245 12.01 -0.66 -17.98
CA LEU A 245 11.00 0.42 -18.05
C LEU A 245 11.58 1.71 -18.59
N VAL A 246 12.83 2.03 -18.19
CA VAL A 246 13.52 3.23 -18.65
C VAL A 246 13.81 3.15 -20.15
N ALA A 247 14.38 2.03 -20.59
CA ALA A 247 14.85 1.88 -21.98
C ALA A 247 13.70 1.66 -22.98
N THR A 248 12.66 0.94 -22.58
CA THR A 248 11.60 0.50 -23.52
C THR A 248 10.30 1.29 -23.35
N ASP A 249 9.96 1.66 -22.12
CA ASP A 249 8.69 2.29 -21.80
C ASP A 249 8.82 3.80 -21.48
N GLY A 250 10.02 4.38 -21.66
CA GLY A 250 10.28 5.81 -21.48
C GLY A 250 10.14 6.30 -20.03
N ALA A 251 10.29 5.41 -19.05
CA ALA A 251 10.17 5.79 -17.64
C ALA A 251 11.34 6.68 -17.20
N VAL A 252 11.04 7.69 -16.40
CA VAL A 252 12.03 8.61 -15.83
C VAL A 252 12.65 8.00 -14.57
N PRO A 253 13.96 7.74 -14.53
CA PRO A 253 14.61 7.20 -13.35
C PRO A 253 14.85 8.26 -12.29
N LEU A 254 14.55 7.94 -11.03
CA LEU A 254 14.85 8.72 -9.85
C LEU A 254 15.52 7.82 -8.80
N SER A 255 16.83 7.93 -8.65
CA SER A 255 17.58 7.17 -7.65
C SER A 255 17.56 7.89 -6.31
N LEU A 256 17.28 7.16 -5.22
CA LEU A 256 17.40 7.65 -3.85
C LEU A 256 18.68 7.12 -3.22
N ASP A 257 19.52 8.04 -2.78
CA ASP A 257 20.64 7.77 -1.90
C ASP A 257 20.24 7.81 -0.43
N LEU A 258 21.15 7.46 0.47
CA LEU A 258 20.96 7.61 1.90
C LEU A 258 20.66 9.08 2.24
N LEU A 259 19.92 9.30 3.34
CA LEU A 259 19.74 10.64 3.88
C LEU A 259 21.11 11.22 4.26
N THR A 260 21.28 12.51 4.08
CA THR A 260 22.43 13.24 4.61
C THR A 260 22.44 13.15 6.14
N VAL A 261 23.60 13.43 6.74
CA VAL A 261 23.74 13.46 8.20
C VAL A 261 22.72 14.42 8.84
N GLU A 262 22.54 15.59 8.21
CA GLU A 262 21.61 16.60 8.70
C GLU A 262 20.15 16.16 8.60
N GLU A 263 19.75 15.59 7.46
CA GLU A 263 18.40 15.02 7.29
C GLU A 263 18.13 13.86 8.26
N SER A 264 19.13 13.01 8.49
CA SER A 264 19.06 11.91 9.45
C SER A 264 18.87 12.45 10.89
N ARG A 265 19.62 13.50 11.26
CA ARG A 265 19.47 14.18 12.56
C ARG A 265 18.06 14.76 12.71
N GLN A 266 17.57 15.47 11.70
CA GLN A 266 16.22 16.04 11.71
C GLN A 266 15.13 14.97 11.86
N LEU A 267 15.27 13.83 11.16
CA LEU A 267 14.35 12.71 11.28
C LEU A 267 14.33 12.14 12.71
N LEU A 268 15.51 11.97 13.30
CA LEU A 268 15.64 11.48 14.68
C LEU A 268 15.02 12.45 15.68
N VAL A 269 15.29 13.76 15.56
CA VAL A 269 14.72 14.79 16.43
C VAL A 269 13.19 14.78 16.35
N ARG A 270 12.60 14.68 15.15
CA ARG A 270 11.15 14.60 15.00
C ARG A 270 10.55 13.35 15.66
N ARG A 271 11.23 12.20 15.56
CA ARG A 271 10.71 10.93 16.09
C ARG A 271 10.94 10.74 17.58
N LEU A 272 12.03 11.24 18.10
CA LEU A 272 12.44 11.03 19.49
C LEU A 272 12.16 12.25 20.39
N GLY A 273 11.84 13.39 19.79
CA GLY A 273 11.79 14.68 20.48
C GLY A 273 13.21 15.28 20.66
N SER A 274 13.28 16.58 20.83
CA SER A 274 14.50 17.25 21.25
C SER A 274 14.74 16.94 22.74
N ARG A 275 15.61 16.00 23.02
CA ARG A 275 16.22 15.87 24.35
C ARG A 275 17.53 16.63 24.39
#